data_0246366d13f7bff34f0d6bef7884401e
#
_entry.id   0246366d13f7bff34f0d6bef7884401e
#
_cell.length_a   1.000
_cell.length_b   1.000
_cell.length_c   1.000
_cell.angle_alpha   90.00
_cell.angle_beta   90.00
_cell.angle_gamma   90.00
#
_symmetry.space_group_name_H-M   'P 1'
#
loop_
_entity.id
_entity.type
_entity.pdbx_description
1 polymer ?
#
loop_
_entity_poly.entity_id
_entity_poly.type
_entity_poly.pdbx_seq_one_letter_code
_entity_poly.pdbx_strand_id
1 'polypeptide(L)'
;MTPENSLAQAYLKAFPETRSAINGSLMGTFTNGDVLVSRHLAPMVDWIYRKIADQVAAAKLTEAQARMYIEELSVFARYNAQYLKAAATNVEGFCPELAHELRRNHLEEGGERGKVPAHYVLYSNALLSDLGLLVNGHVPAPETALLVDMHQWMVGSHMPSLIAGAYYATEAVAIAETEILRDITNRYGELTIQKSGSDLKKLHYYYDLHLDDEHEAAQVDGLSVEAAHIEGLARFIRESELFHIDLPQAVDGFLQILEAMAHWWAQLAHRAREMN
;
A
#
# COMPACT_ATOMS: atom_id res chain seq x y z
N MET A 1 19.79 8.05 2.04
CA MET A 1 19.72 7.94 3.54
C MET A 1 20.47 6.68 3.93
N THR A 2 21.30 6.71 4.96
CA THR A 2 21.87 5.46 5.50
C THR A 2 20.74 4.67 6.17
N PRO A 3 20.81 3.32 6.20
CA PRO A 3 19.77 2.47 6.81
C PRO A 3 19.39 2.86 8.25
N GLU A 4 20.29 3.53 8.96
CA GLU A 4 20.10 3.95 10.36
C GLU A 4 19.03 5.03 10.60
N ASN A 5 18.48 5.66 9.54
CA ASN A 5 17.51 6.76 9.63
C ASN A 5 16.14 6.45 8.99
N SER A 6 15.81 5.16 8.74
CA SER A 6 14.49 4.80 8.22
C SER A 6 13.41 4.93 9.31
N LEU A 7 12.15 5.18 8.88
CA LEU A 7 11.01 5.21 9.82
C LEU A 7 10.80 3.86 10.50
N ALA A 8 11.06 2.75 9.81
CA ALA A 8 11.01 1.42 10.39
C ALA A 8 12.03 1.24 11.52
N GLN A 9 13.28 1.67 11.31
CA GLN A 9 14.30 1.64 12.36
C GLN A 9 13.97 2.58 13.53
N ALA A 10 13.42 3.75 13.25
CA ALA A 10 12.95 4.66 14.29
C ALA A 10 11.83 4.03 15.15
N TYR A 11 10.88 3.33 14.52
CA TYR A 11 9.86 2.56 15.22
C TYR A 11 10.46 1.46 16.10
N LEU A 12 11.33 0.62 15.54
CA LEU A 12 11.97 -0.48 16.28
C LEU A 12 12.84 0.02 17.44
N LYS A 13 13.40 1.22 17.34
CA LYS A 13 14.11 1.86 18.44
C LYS A 13 13.17 2.35 19.54
N ALA A 14 12.01 2.87 19.17
CA ALA A 14 11.00 3.37 20.11
C ALA A 14 10.22 2.23 20.81
N PHE A 15 10.09 1.06 20.16
CA PHE A 15 9.32 -0.11 20.64
C PHE A 15 10.21 -1.35 20.74
N PRO A 16 10.99 -1.50 21.86
CA PRO A 16 11.94 -2.60 22.04
C PRO A 16 11.29 -4.00 22.01
N GLU A 17 10.06 -4.14 22.48
CA GLU A 17 9.31 -5.39 22.44
C GLU A 17 9.02 -5.82 20.99
N THR A 18 8.63 -4.89 20.11
CA THR A 18 8.43 -5.20 18.68
C THR A 18 9.75 -5.57 18.02
N ARG A 19 10.82 -4.85 18.31
CA ARG A 19 12.16 -5.22 17.82
C ARG A 19 12.55 -6.63 18.25
N SER A 20 12.28 -7.00 19.52
CA SER A 20 12.56 -8.34 20.03
C SER A 20 11.73 -9.41 19.34
N ALA A 21 10.42 -9.17 19.13
CA ALA A 21 9.53 -10.10 18.44
C ALA A 21 9.93 -10.30 16.98
N ILE A 22 10.23 -9.22 16.25
CA ILE A 22 10.68 -9.26 14.86
C ILE A 22 12.02 -10.02 14.75
N ASN A 23 13.01 -9.68 15.57
CA ASN A 23 14.29 -10.40 15.57
C ASN A 23 14.11 -11.86 15.96
N GLY A 24 13.25 -12.15 16.94
CA GLY A 24 12.91 -13.51 17.33
C GLY A 24 12.24 -14.29 16.19
N SER A 25 11.37 -13.65 15.44
CA SER A 25 10.75 -14.26 14.25
C SER A 25 11.76 -14.55 13.16
N LEU A 26 12.60 -13.57 12.81
CA LEU A 26 13.67 -13.76 11.81
C LEU A 26 14.67 -14.88 12.19
N MET A 27 14.87 -15.11 13.49
CA MET A 27 15.68 -16.21 14.01
C MET A 27 14.92 -17.53 14.25
N GLY A 28 13.61 -17.57 13.97
CA GLY A 28 12.75 -18.72 14.21
C GLY A 28 12.47 -19.03 15.68
N THR A 29 12.70 -18.08 16.60
CA THR A 29 12.45 -18.24 18.05
C THR A 29 11.12 -17.63 18.50
N PHE A 30 10.50 -16.80 17.69
CA PHE A 30 9.15 -16.26 17.89
C PHE A 30 8.24 -16.79 16.79
N THR A 31 7.28 -17.64 17.15
CA THR A 31 6.48 -18.43 16.19
C THR A 31 4.98 -18.10 16.21
N ASN A 32 4.52 -17.20 17.09
CA ASN A 32 3.12 -16.85 17.18
C ASN A 32 2.76 -15.77 16.13
N GLY A 33 2.28 -16.20 14.96
CA GLY A 33 1.92 -15.33 13.84
C GLY A 33 0.78 -14.36 14.15
N ASP A 34 -0.22 -14.77 14.95
CA ASP A 34 -1.33 -13.90 15.34
C ASP A 34 -0.85 -12.72 16.22
N VAL A 35 -0.06 -13.01 17.24
CA VAL A 35 0.55 -11.96 18.09
C VAL A 35 1.49 -11.09 17.26
N LEU A 36 2.24 -11.69 16.33
CA LEU A 36 3.15 -10.96 15.46
C LEU A 36 2.38 -9.91 14.63
N VAL A 37 1.31 -10.32 13.94
CA VAL A 37 0.49 -9.41 13.14
C VAL A 37 -0.17 -8.36 14.02
N SER A 38 -0.94 -8.80 15.03
CA SER A 38 -1.83 -7.91 15.78
C SER A 38 -1.12 -6.93 16.71
N ARG A 39 0.03 -7.32 17.29
CA ARG A 39 0.74 -6.48 18.27
C ARG A 39 2.01 -5.82 17.76
N HIS A 40 2.53 -6.26 16.62
CA HIS A 40 3.84 -5.80 16.15
C HIS A 40 3.81 -5.24 14.72
N LEU A 41 3.28 -5.98 13.74
CA LEU A 41 3.34 -5.54 12.34
C LEU A 41 2.28 -4.47 12.03
N ALA A 42 1.01 -4.68 12.37
CA ALA A 42 -0.05 -3.70 12.10
C ALA A 42 0.20 -2.37 12.85
N PRO A 43 0.53 -2.33 14.17
CA PRO A 43 0.86 -1.08 14.84
C PRO A 43 2.10 -0.38 14.28
N MET A 44 3.05 -1.13 13.70
CA MET A 44 4.22 -0.56 13.02
C MET A 44 3.82 0.19 11.77
N VAL A 45 2.94 -0.37 10.94
CA VAL A 45 2.38 0.29 9.75
C VAL A 45 1.67 1.57 10.15
N ASP A 46 0.75 1.52 11.11
CA ASP A 46 -0.03 2.67 11.58
C ASP A 46 0.87 3.82 12.06
N TRP A 47 1.92 3.48 12.80
CA TRP A 47 2.84 4.50 13.31
C TRP A 47 3.64 5.15 12.17
N ILE A 48 4.16 4.35 11.23
CA ILE A 48 4.94 4.82 10.08
C ILE A 48 4.10 5.75 9.23
N TYR A 49 2.86 5.34 8.89
CA TYR A 49 2.01 6.13 8.00
C TYR A 49 1.47 7.40 8.64
N ARG A 50 1.23 7.40 9.96
CA ARG A 50 1.00 8.67 10.67
C ARG A 50 2.19 9.62 10.57
N LYS A 51 3.43 9.12 10.64
CA LYS A 51 4.63 9.96 10.44
C LYS A 51 4.76 10.45 8.99
N ILE A 52 4.40 9.64 8.02
CA ILE A 52 4.35 10.04 6.60
C ILE A 52 3.31 11.15 6.41
N ALA A 53 2.09 10.99 6.93
CA ALA A 53 1.05 12.02 6.87
C ALA A 53 1.51 13.36 7.50
N ASP A 54 2.16 13.30 8.67
CA ASP A 54 2.76 14.46 9.33
C ASP A 54 3.83 15.14 8.45
N GLN A 55 4.65 14.36 7.72
CA GLN A 55 5.71 14.86 6.84
C GLN A 55 5.16 15.47 5.55
N VAL A 56 4.15 14.85 4.95
CA VAL A 56 3.46 15.33 3.74
C VAL A 56 2.74 16.64 4.06
N ALA A 57 2.06 16.71 5.20
CA ALA A 57 1.31 17.89 5.66
C ALA A 57 0.44 18.49 4.55
N ALA A 58 -0.46 17.71 3.96
CA ALA A 58 -1.22 17.98 2.74
C ALA A 58 -1.80 19.40 2.68
N ALA A 59 -2.33 19.92 3.80
CA ALA A 59 -2.89 21.28 3.89
C ALA A 59 -1.88 22.41 3.58
N LYS A 60 -0.58 22.13 3.63
CA LYS A 60 0.50 23.11 3.39
C LYS A 60 1.11 23.02 2.00
N LEU A 61 0.71 22.04 1.19
CA LEU A 61 1.27 21.85 -0.14
C LEU A 61 0.90 23.00 -1.07
N THR A 62 1.86 23.38 -1.93
CA THR A 62 1.60 24.20 -3.11
C THR A 62 0.93 23.35 -4.19
N GLU A 63 0.38 24.00 -5.23
CA GLU A 63 -0.21 23.32 -6.37
C GLU A 63 0.77 22.35 -7.03
N ALA A 64 1.99 22.78 -7.29
CA ALA A 64 3.02 21.97 -7.94
C ALA A 64 3.42 20.74 -7.10
N GLN A 65 3.51 20.90 -5.78
CA GLN A 65 3.82 19.81 -4.86
C GLN A 65 2.67 18.78 -4.81
N ALA A 66 1.42 19.24 -4.66
CA ALA A 66 0.26 18.36 -4.63
C ALA A 66 0.13 17.56 -5.96
N ARG A 67 0.32 18.25 -7.10
CA ARG A 67 0.36 17.62 -8.41
C ARG A 67 1.44 16.55 -8.51
N MET A 68 2.66 16.84 -8.07
CA MET A 68 3.78 15.89 -8.08
C MET A 68 3.42 14.61 -7.31
N TYR A 69 2.85 14.73 -6.09
CA TYR A 69 2.42 13.56 -5.33
C TYR A 69 1.36 12.75 -6.07
N ILE A 70 0.32 13.38 -6.63
CA ILE A 70 -0.74 12.70 -7.37
C ILE A 70 -0.17 11.94 -8.56
N GLU A 71 0.72 12.57 -9.32
CA GLU A 71 1.35 11.97 -10.50
C GLU A 71 2.22 10.76 -10.12
N GLU A 72 3.04 10.84 -9.07
CA GLU A 72 3.91 9.73 -8.63
C GLU A 72 3.11 8.57 -8.01
N LEU A 73 2.12 8.86 -7.16
CA LEU A 73 1.23 7.84 -6.58
C LEU A 73 0.44 7.09 -7.65
N SER A 74 0.03 7.78 -8.73
CA SER A 74 -0.69 7.16 -9.84
C SER A 74 0.11 6.08 -10.57
N VAL A 75 1.44 6.15 -10.52
CA VAL A 75 2.33 5.15 -11.14
C VAL A 75 2.19 3.81 -10.43
N PHE A 76 2.27 3.79 -9.09
CA PHE A 76 2.15 2.57 -8.33
C PHE A 76 0.77 1.92 -8.52
N ALA A 77 -0.30 2.69 -8.37
CA ALA A 77 -1.68 2.22 -8.58
C ALA A 77 -1.87 1.57 -9.97
N ARG A 78 -1.18 2.07 -11.00
CA ARG A 78 -1.24 1.51 -12.36
C ARG A 78 -0.67 0.10 -12.46
N TYR A 79 0.30 -0.25 -11.63
CA TYR A 79 0.99 -1.55 -11.69
C TYR A 79 0.46 -2.58 -10.69
N ASN A 80 -0.24 -2.17 -9.61
CA ASN A 80 -0.64 -3.05 -8.51
C ASN A 80 -1.38 -4.31 -9.00
N ALA A 81 -2.40 -4.17 -9.83
CA ALA A 81 -3.13 -5.33 -10.35
C ALA A 81 -2.25 -6.31 -11.16
N GLN A 82 -1.22 -5.82 -11.86
CA GLN A 82 -0.30 -6.66 -12.62
C GLN A 82 0.63 -7.44 -11.70
N TYR A 83 1.09 -6.81 -10.61
CA TYR A 83 1.92 -7.47 -9.61
C TYR A 83 1.16 -8.56 -8.86
N LEU A 84 -0.08 -8.31 -8.44
CA LEU A 84 -0.97 -9.32 -7.84
C LEU A 84 -1.11 -10.55 -8.74
N LYS A 85 -1.35 -10.32 -10.04
CA LYS A 85 -1.42 -11.41 -11.02
C LYS A 85 -0.12 -12.18 -11.15
N ALA A 86 1.00 -11.49 -11.22
CA ALA A 86 2.32 -12.12 -11.33
C ALA A 86 2.65 -12.93 -10.06
N ALA A 87 2.43 -12.35 -8.88
CA ALA A 87 2.61 -13.01 -7.59
C ALA A 87 1.76 -14.28 -7.50
N ALA A 88 0.46 -14.20 -7.82
CA ALA A 88 -0.43 -15.36 -7.83
C ALA A 88 0.08 -16.48 -8.76
N THR A 89 0.53 -16.12 -9.95
CA THR A 89 1.07 -17.09 -10.92
C THR A 89 2.34 -17.76 -10.40
N ASN A 90 3.23 -16.99 -9.78
CA ASN A 90 4.52 -17.48 -9.32
C ASN A 90 4.44 -18.37 -8.07
N VAL A 91 3.39 -18.23 -7.25
CA VAL A 91 3.23 -19.04 -6.04
C VAL A 91 2.25 -20.21 -6.21
N GLU A 92 1.51 -20.31 -7.32
CA GLU A 92 0.44 -21.29 -7.52
C GLU A 92 0.88 -22.73 -7.32
N GLY A 93 2.08 -23.08 -7.80
CA GLY A 93 2.63 -24.43 -7.66
C GLY A 93 3.16 -24.77 -6.25
N PHE A 94 3.26 -23.80 -5.36
CA PHE A 94 3.86 -23.93 -4.03
C PHE A 94 2.85 -23.69 -2.90
N CYS A 95 1.95 -22.73 -3.05
CA CYS A 95 0.90 -22.36 -2.11
C CYS A 95 -0.37 -21.94 -2.87
N PRO A 96 -1.22 -22.91 -3.29
CA PRO A 96 -2.42 -22.61 -4.06
C PRO A 96 -3.41 -21.68 -3.36
N GLU A 97 -3.50 -21.74 -2.04
CA GLU A 97 -4.37 -20.89 -1.23
C GLU A 97 -3.93 -19.43 -1.31
N LEU A 98 -2.63 -19.14 -1.20
CA LEU A 98 -2.08 -17.81 -1.36
C LEU A 98 -2.28 -17.31 -2.81
N ALA A 99 -2.08 -18.18 -3.80
CA ALA A 99 -2.35 -17.84 -5.19
C ALA A 99 -3.83 -17.48 -5.42
N HIS A 100 -4.75 -18.20 -4.76
CA HIS A 100 -6.18 -17.90 -4.83
C HIS A 100 -6.48 -16.50 -4.24
N GLU A 101 -5.94 -16.19 -3.07
CA GLU A 101 -6.14 -14.91 -2.40
C GLU A 101 -5.58 -13.74 -3.24
N LEU A 102 -4.36 -13.86 -3.73
CA LEU A 102 -3.76 -12.86 -4.63
C LEU A 102 -4.54 -12.66 -5.93
N ARG A 103 -5.17 -13.74 -6.46
CA ARG A 103 -6.08 -13.62 -7.62
C ARG A 103 -7.38 -12.93 -7.28
N ARG A 104 -7.92 -13.14 -6.09
CA ARG A 104 -9.11 -12.44 -5.62
C ARG A 104 -8.82 -10.94 -5.62
N ASN A 105 -7.76 -10.50 -4.96
CA ASN A 105 -7.35 -9.10 -4.91
C ASN A 105 -7.05 -8.56 -6.32
N HIS A 106 -6.37 -9.36 -7.18
CA HIS A 106 -6.16 -8.96 -8.58
C HIS A 106 -7.45 -8.70 -9.35
N LEU A 107 -8.50 -9.52 -9.15
CA LEU A 107 -9.78 -9.35 -9.85
C LEU A 107 -10.51 -8.10 -9.38
N GLU A 108 -10.45 -7.79 -8.10
CA GLU A 108 -11.04 -6.60 -7.50
C GLU A 108 -10.29 -5.35 -7.97
N GLU A 109 -8.97 -5.31 -7.87
CA GLU A 109 -8.10 -4.23 -8.34
C GLU A 109 -8.14 -4.03 -9.87
N GLY A 110 -8.15 -5.12 -10.62
CA GLY A 110 -8.08 -5.12 -12.08
C GLY A 110 -9.42 -4.88 -12.79
N GLY A 111 -10.53 -4.77 -12.04
CA GLY A 111 -11.86 -4.63 -12.61
C GLY A 111 -12.44 -5.96 -13.09
N GLU A 112 -13.12 -6.68 -12.21
CA GLU A 112 -13.62 -8.03 -12.47
C GLU A 112 -14.48 -8.10 -13.73
N ARG A 113 -13.97 -8.77 -14.78
CA ARG A 113 -14.72 -9.19 -15.97
C ARG A 113 -15.52 -8.07 -16.66
N GLY A 114 -15.07 -6.81 -16.52
CA GLY A 114 -15.72 -5.64 -17.11
C GLY A 114 -17.01 -5.21 -16.40
N LYS A 115 -17.31 -5.72 -15.21
CA LYS A 115 -18.44 -5.28 -14.40
C LYS A 115 -18.15 -3.98 -13.66
N VAL A 116 -16.92 -3.84 -13.16
CA VAL A 116 -16.41 -2.63 -12.52
C VAL A 116 -15.09 -2.26 -13.21
N PRO A 117 -14.84 -0.98 -13.55
CA PRO A 117 -13.53 -0.58 -14.06
C PRO A 117 -12.42 -0.87 -13.06
N ALA A 118 -11.22 -1.20 -13.53
CA ALA A 118 -10.04 -1.32 -12.68
C ALA A 118 -9.87 -0.08 -11.80
N HIS A 119 -9.41 -0.25 -10.56
CA HIS A 119 -9.25 0.85 -9.60
C HIS A 119 -8.39 1.99 -10.15
N TYR A 120 -7.29 1.67 -10.84
CA TYR A 120 -6.50 2.68 -11.54
C TYR A 120 -7.30 3.44 -12.60
N VAL A 121 -8.19 2.76 -13.35
CA VAL A 121 -9.03 3.40 -14.38
C VAL A 121 -10.06 4.33 -13.74
N LEU A 122 -10.66 3.90 -12.63
CA LEU A 122 -11.57 4.76 -11.85
C LEU A 122 -10.85 6.01 -11.37
N TYR A 123 -9.69 5.83 -10.73
CA TYR A 123 -8.88 6.92 -10.19
C TYR A 123 -8.42 7.90 -11.27
N SER A 124 -7.79 7.40 -12.34
CA SER A 124 -7.28 8.27 -13.42
C SER A 124 -8.39 9.03 -14.14
N ASN A 125 -9.56 8.41 -14.34
CA ASN A 125 -10.72 9.08 -14.92
C ASN A 125 -11.34 10.10 -13.96
N ALA A 126 -11.32 9.83 -12.64
CA ALA A 126 -11.77 10.78 -11.64
C ALA A 126 -10.88 12.02 -11.57
N LEU A 127 -9.55 11.84 -11.57
CA LEU A 127 -8.57 12.95 -11.65
C LEU A 127 -8.78 13.81 -12.90
N LEU A 128 -8.96 13.18 -14.07
CA LEU A 128 -9.19 13.93 -15.30
C LEU A 128 -10.52 14.67 -15.27
N SER A 129 -11.59 14.01 -14.80
CA SER A 129 -12.93 14.60 -14.80
C SER A 129 -13.13 15.72 -13.79
N ASP A 130 -12.65 15.52 -12.56
CA ASP A 130 -12.91 16.44 -11.46
C ASP A 130 -11.85 17.55 -11.36
N LEU A 131 -10.59 17.23 -11.72
CA LEU A 131 -9.45 18.14 -11.55
C LEU A 131 -8.79 18.57 -12.88
N GLY A 132 -9.21 18.00 -14.01
CA GLY A 132 -8.55 18.22 -15.31
C GLY A 132 -7.12 17.66 -15.37
N LEU A 133 -6.75 16.77 -14.44
CA LEU A 133 -5.39 16.25 -14.30
C LEU A 133 -5.25 14.91 -15.04
N LEU A 134 -4.42 14.89 -16.08
CA LEU A 134 -4.11 13.69 -16.85
C LEU A 134 -2.84 13.04 -16.29
N VAL A 135 -2.99 11.86 -15.65
CA VAL A 135 -1.87 11.08 -15.10
C VAL A 135 -1.44 9.91 -15.97
N ASN A 136 -2.26 9.55 -16.97
CA ASN A 136 -1.92 8.50 -17.93
C ASN A 136 -0.67 8.90 -18.74
N GLY A 137 0.36 8.04 -18.70
CA GLY A 137 1.62 8.30 -19.40
C GLY A 137 2.62 9.14 -18.58
N HIS A 138 2.32 9.47 -17.34
CA HIS A 138 3.33 10.07 -16.44
C HIS A 138 4.57 9.17 -16.35
N VAL A 139 5.74 9.77 -16.54
CA VAL A 139 7.03 9.08 -16.42
C VAL A 139 7.49 9.20 -14.96
N PRO A 140 7.66 8.07 -14.26
CA PRO A 140 8.00 8.11 -12.86
C PRO A 140 9.35 8.76 -12.60
N ALA A 141 9.48 9.44 -11.48
CA ALA A 141 10.75 9.84 -10.95
C ALA A 141 11.60 8.61 -10.55
N PRO A 142 12.94 8.76 -10.45
CA PRO A 142 13.83 7.64 -10.13
C PRO A 142 13.44 6.88 -8.86
N GLU A 143 12.99 7.58 -7.82
CA GLU A 143 12.54 7.00 -6.57
C GLU A 143 11.28 6.15 -6.73
N THR A 144 10.35 6.57 -7.57
CA THR A 144 9.13 5.81 -7.87
C THR A 144 9.44 4.63 -8.79
N ALA A 145 10.33 4.79 -9.76
CA ALA A 145 10.81 3.68 -10.58
C ALA A 145 11.47 2.59 -9.72
N LEU A 146 12.28 2.98 -8.72
CA LEU A 146 12.92 2.04 -7.81
C LEU A 146 11.89 1.25 -6.97
N LEU A 147 10.80 1.89 -6.50
CA LEU A 147 9.72 1.20 -5.77
C LEU A 147 9.04 0.18 -6.69
N VAL A 148 8.74 0.57 -7.94
CA VAL A 148 8.16 -0.31 -8.96
C VAL A 148 9.07 -1.53 -9.20
N ASP A 149 10.37 -1.31 -9.39
CA ASP A 149 11.35 -2.38 -9.61
C ASP A 149 11.45 -3.31 -8.39
N MET A 150 11.37 -2.77 -7.18
CA MET A 150 11.39 -3.58 -5.94
C MET A 150 10.17 -4.50 -5.86
N HIS A 151 8.96 -4.03 -6.16
CA HIS A 151 7.77 -4.87 -6.20
C HIS A 151 7.87 -5.92 -7.31
N GLN A 152 8.36 -5.56 -8.49
CA GLN A 152 8.57 -6.51 -9.58
C GLN A 152 9.57 -7.61 -9.20
N TRP A 153 10.66 -7.26 -8.55
CA TRP A 153 11.63 -8.23 -8.03
C TRP A 153 10.99 -9.16 -7.00
N MET A 154 10.22 -8.60 -6.06
CA MET A 154 9.56 -9.36 -4.98
C MET A 154 8.60 -10.40 -5.54
N VAL A 155 7.72 -10.01 -6.49
CA VAL A 155 6.76 -10.94 -7.08
C VAL A 155 7.41 -12.00 -7.97
N GLY A 156 8.62 -11.72 -8.48
CA GLY A 156 9.44 -12.67 -9.24
C GLY A 156 10.18 -13.72 -8.40
N SER A 157 10.13 -13.64 -7.07
CA SER A 157 10.95 -14.46 -6.18
C SER A 157 10.58 -15.95 -6.14
N HIS A 158 9.35 -16.33 -6.52
CA HIS A 158 8.78 -17.68 -6.39
C HIS A 158 8.81 -18.25 -4.94
N MET A 159 8.95 -17.40 -3.93
CA MET A 159 8.94 -17.79 -2.51
C MET A 159 7.61 -17.37 -1.86
N PRO A 160 6.68 -18.32 -1.62
CA PRO A 160 5.35 -17.99 -1.11
C PRO A 160 5.37 -17.20 0.20
N SER A 161 6.24 -17.58 1.13
CA SER A 161 6.34 -16.92 2.42
C SER A 161 6.81 -15.47 2.30
N LEU A 162 7.83 -15.21 1.46
CA LEU A 162 8.33 -13.86 1.19
C LEU A 162 7.23 -12.99 0.55
N ILE A 163 6.51 -13.55 -0.45
CA ILE A 163 5.42 -12.88 -1.15
C ILE A 163 4.25 -12.62 -0.20
N ALA A 164 3.88 -13.56 0.68
CA ALA A 164 2.81 -13.36 1.66
C ALA A 164 3.10 -12.17 2.58
N GLY A 165 4.32 -12.07 3.10
CA GLY A 165 4.74 -10.94 3.92
C GLY A 165 4.78 -9.62 3.16
N ALA A 166 5.34 -9.63 1.95
CA ALA A 166 5.42 -8.45 1.10
C ALA A 166 4.05 -7.89 0.74
N TYR A 167 3.11 -8.76 0.32
CA TYR A 167 1.76 -8.32 -0.01
C TYR A 167 0.93 -7.95 1.21
N TYR A 168 1.15 -8.62 2.35
CA TYR A 168 0.56 -8.12 3.60
C TYR A 168 1.02 -6.69 3.91
N ALA A 169 2.30 -6.35 3.70
CA ALA A 169 2.77 -4.98 3.88
C ALA A 169 2.12 -4.01 2.88
N THR A 170 2.03 -4.40 1.59
CA THR A 170 1.43 -3.57 0.54
C THR A 170 -0.04 -3.24 0.84
N GLU A 171 -0.84 -4.25 1.23
CA GLU A 171 -2.26 -4.02 1.54
C GLU A 171 -2.45 -3.32 2.90
N ALA A 172 -1.63 -3.64 3.91
CA ALA A 172 -1.73 -3.01 5.23
C ALA A 172 -1.52 -1.49 5.21
N VAL A 173 -0.85 -0.95 4.21
CA VAL A 173 -0.65 0.50 4.04
C VAL A 173 -1.74 1.16 3.21
N ALA A 174 -2.53 0.41 2.45
CA ALA A 174 -3.44 0.91 1.43
C ALA A 174 -4.48 1.91 1.98
N ILE A 175 -5.09 1.62 3.14
CA ILE A 175 -6.05 2.54 3.78
C ILE A 175 -5.37 3.89 4.09
N ALA A 176 -4.24 3.86 4.78
CA ALA A 176 -3.54 5.08 5.18
C ALA A 176 -2.98 5.86 3.98
N GLU A 177 -2.49 5.17 2.94
CA GLU A 177 -2.08 5.80 1.68
C GLU A 177 -3.25 6.48 0.98
N THR A 178 -4.39 5.82 0.92
CA THR A 178 -5.60 6.35 0.30
C THR A 178 -6.12 7.59 1.04
N GLU A 179 -6.04 7.61 2.38
CA GLU A 179 -6.36 8.80 3.19
C GLU A 179 -5.42 9.97 2.87
N ILE A 180 -4.10 9.72 2.84
CA ILE A 180 -3.10 10.75 2.50
C ILE A 180 -3.35 11.27 1.07
N LEU A 181 -3.62 10.37 0.13
CA LEU A 181 -3.90 10.73 -1.26
C LEU A 181 -5.19 11.55 -1.40
N ARG A 182 -6.24 11.21 -0.65
CA ARG A 182 -7.48 12.00 -0.57
C ARG A 182 -7.20 13.43 -0.11
N ASP A 183 -6.41 13.59 0.93
CA ASP A 183 -6.08 14.91 1.47
C ASP A 183 -5.24 15.72 0.47
N ILE A 184 -4.30 15.09 -0.25
CA ILE A 184 -3.51 15.73 -1.31
C ILE A 184 -4.38 16.16 -2.49
N THR A 185 -5.30 15.29 -2.95
CA THR A 185 -6.21 15.61 -4.06
C THR A 185 -7.21 16.71 -3.70
N ASN A 186 -7.73 16.71 -2.48
CA ASN A 186 -8.56 17.78 -1.96
C ASN A 186 -7.78 19.12 -1.96
N ARG A 187 -6.55 19.10 -1.47
CA ARG A 187 -5.69 20.29 -1.48
C ARG A 187 -5.42 20.81 -2.90
N TYR A 188 -5.14 19.91 -3.84
CA TYR A 188 -4.95 20.29 -5.24
C TYR A 188 -6.23 20.93 -5.82
N GLY A 189 -7.40 20.35 -5.56
CA GLY A 189 -8.68 20.90 -5.99
C GLY A 189 -9.00 22.28 -5.39
N GLU A 190 -8.70 22.49 -4.10
CA GLU A 190 -8.83 23.79 -3.45
C GLU A 190 -7.98 24.88 -4.14
N LEU A 191 -6.72 24.53 -4.49
CA LEU A 191 -5.78 25.48 -5.08
C LEU A 191 -6.08 25.79 -6.55
N THR A 192 -6.58 24.82 -7.32
CA THR A 192 -6.74 24.97 -8.78
C THR A 192 -8.13 25.39 -9.21
N ILE A 193 -9.17 24.81 -8.59
CA ILE A 193 -10.56 24.99 -9.00
C ILE A 193 -11.49 25.39 -7.86
N GLN A 194 -10.95 25.63 -6.67
CA GLN A 194 -11.70 26.01 -5.44
C GLN A 194 -12.77 24.98 -5.05
N LYS A 195 -12.45 23.68 -5.19
CA LYS A 195 -13.31 22.55 -4.83
C LYS A 195 -12.55 21.53 -4.01
N SER A 196 -13.26 20.84 -3.09
CA SER A 196 -12.72 19.73 -2.31
C SER A 196 -13.84 18.83 -1.79
N GLY A 197 -13.47 17.65 -1.25
CA GLY A 197 -14.42 16.72 -0.66
C GLY A 197 -15.52 16.30 -1.63
N SER A 198 -16.77 16.39 -1.21
CA SER A 198 -17.95 15.98 -1.99
C SER A 198 -18.20 16.79 -3.29
N ASP A 199 -17.54 17.93 -3.47
CA ASP A 199 -17.59 18.69 -4.72
C ASP A 199 -16.80 18.01 -5.84
N LEU A 200 -15.82 17.17 -5.49
CA LEU A 200 -15.05 16.31 -6.38
C LEU A 200 -15.74 14.94 -6.51
N LYS A 201 -16.86 14.90 -7.20
CA LYS A 201 -17.83 13.79 -7.14
C LYS A 201 -17.26 12.42 -7.48
N LYS A 202 -16.39 12.32 -8.50
CA LYS A 202 -15.82 11.04 -8.92
C LYS A 202 -14.67 10.61 -8.03
N LEU A 203 -13.87 11.57 -7.55
CA LEU A 203 -12.83 11.31 -6.55
C LEU A 203 -13.45 10.92 -5.21
N HIS A 204 -14.51 11.61 -4.78
CA HIS A 204 -15.24 11.24 -3.56
C HIS A 204 -15.77 9.81 -3.65
N TYR A 205 -16.44 9.44 -4.74
CA TYR A 205 -16.88 8.06 -4.97
C TYR A 205 -15.72 7.05 -4.96
N TYR A 206 -14.57 7.40 -5.57
CA TYR A 206 -13.39 6.55 -5.54
C TYR A 206 -12.88 6.33 -4.12
N TYR A 207 -12.79 7.39 -3.32
CA TYR A 207 -12.33 7.29 -1.95
C TYR A 207 -13.33 6.57 -1.03
N ASP A 208 -14.64 6.80 -1.22
CA ASP A 208 -15.66 6.09 -0.46
C ASP A 208 -15.61 4.58 -0.72
N LEU A 209 -15.39 4.18 -1.98
CA LEU A 209 -15.24 2.76 -2.34
C LEU A 209 -14.09 2.07 -1.56
N HIS A 210 -13.03 2.80 -1.21
CA HIS A 210 -11.85 2.25 -0.53
C HIS A 210 -11.89 2.44 0.99
N LEU A 211 -12.50 3.52 1.47
CA LEU A 211 -12.41 3.95 2.86
C LEU A 211 -13.70 3.81 3.66
N ASP A 212 -14.86 3.67 3.00
CA ASP A 212 -16.16 3.63 3.67
C ASP A 212 -16.62 2.19 3.88
N ASP A 213 -16.64 1.76 5.15
CA ASP A 213 -17.09 0.43 5.57
C ASP A 213 -18.61 0.23 5.38
N GLU A 214 -19.39 1.31 5.21
CA GLU A 214 -20.86 1.27 5.04
C GLU A 214 -21.29 1.23 3.57
N HIS A 215 -20.35 1.37 2.61
CA HIS A 215 -20.66 1.36 1.19
C HIS A 215 -21.00 -0.06 0.71
N GLU A 216 -22.31 -0.36 0.44
CA GLU A 216 -22.78 -1.70 0.06
C GLU A 216 -22.02 -2.34 -1.13
N ALA A 217 -21.54 -1.53 -2.07
CA ALA A 217 -20.76 -2.00 -3.22
C ALA A 217 -19.30 -2.36 -2.87
N ALA A 218 -18.85 -1.98 -1.69
CA ALA A 218 -17.47 -2.13 -1.22
C ALA A 218 -17.32 -3.22 -0.14
N GLN A 219 -18.40 -3.94 0.20
CA GLN A 219 -18.32 -4.96 1.26
C GLN A 219 -17.98 -6.34 0.71
N VAL A 220 -16.91 -6.92 1.23
CA VAL A 220 -16.53 -8.33 1.05
C VAL A 220 -16.58 -8.99 2.44
N ASP A 221 -17.47 -9.95 2.63
CA ASP A 221 -17.66 -10.66 3.91
C ASP A 221 -17.94 -9.71 5.13
N GLY A 222 -18.56 -8.55 4.87
CA GLY A 222 -18.88 -7.55 5.91
C GLY A 222 -17.74 -6.61 6.26
N LEU A 223 -16.66 -6.61 5.48
CA LEU A 223 -15.53 -5.69 5.57
C LEU A 223 -15.50 -4.76 4.35
N SER A 224 -14.85 -3.61 4.45
CA SER A 224 -14.47 -2.83 3.27
C SER A 224 -13.52 -3.66 2.39
N VAL A 225 -13.43 -3.31 1.09
CA VAL A 225 -12.56 -4.02 0.14
C VAL A 225 -11.12 -4.07 0.67
N GLU A 226 -10.58 -2.91 1.10
CA GLU A 226 -9.23 -2.83 1.63
C GLU A 226 -9.05 -3.64 2.92
N ALA A 227 -10.02 -3.58 3.85
CA ALA A 227 -9.97 -4.38 5.07
C ALA A 227 -10.02 -5.89 4.79
N ALA A 228 -10.78 -6.31 3.77
CA ALA A 228 -10.83 -7.70 3.33
C ALA A 228 -9.51 -8.17 2.69
N HIS A 229 -8.83 -7.31 1.92
CA HIS A 229 -7.50 -7.58 1.36
C HIS A 229 -6.46 -7.74 2.47
N ILE A 230 -6.43 -6.81 3.42
CA ILE A 230 -5.51 -6.84 4.58
C ILE A 230 -5.71 -8.13 5.38
N GLU A 231 -6.97 -8.45 5.73
CA GLU A 231 -7.28 -9.63 6.53
C GLU A 231 -6.96 -10.93 5.79
N GLY A 232 -7.29 -10.99 4.50
CA GLY A 232 -7.01 -12.14 3.65
C GLY A 232 -5.52 -12.48 3.61
N LEU A 233 -4.64 -11.48 3.51
CA LEU A 233 -3.18 -11.69 3.49
C LEU A 233 -2.58 -11.86 4.89
N ALA A 234 -3.09 -11.13 5.90
CA ALA A 234 -2.68 -11.31 7.30
C ALA A 234 -2.88 -12.74 7.79
N ARG A 235 -3.93 -13.41 7.31
CA ARG A 235 -4.26 -14.79 7.64
C ARG A 235 -3.12 -15.76 7.36
N PHE A 236 -2.37 -15.58 6.26
CA PHE A 236 -1.24 -16.45 5.94
C PHE A 236 -0.11 -16.36 6.97
N ILE A 237 0.11 -15.20 7.57
CA ILE A 237 1.09 -15.00 8.64
C ILE A 237 0.53 -15.52 9.96
N ARG A 238 -0.73 -15.22 10.29
CA ARG A 238 -1.39 -15.65 11.53
C ARG A 238 -1.50 -17.18 11.64
N GLU A 239 -1.87 -17.81 10.54
CA GLU A 239 -2.06 -19.27 10.45
C GLU A 239 -0.90 -19.94 9.68
N SER A 240 0.32 -19.45 9.90
CA SER A 240 1.51 -19.84 9.13
C SER A 240 1.78 -21.35 9.11
N GLU A 241 1.48 -22.07 10.20
CA GLU A 241 1.61 -23.53 10.26
C GLU A 241 0.61 -24.22 9.32
N LEU A 242 -0.63 -23.74 9.23
CA LEU A 242 -1.67 -24.29 8.37
C LEU A 242 -1.32 -24.15 6.87
N PHE A 243 -0.76 -22.99 6.50
CA PHE A 243 -0.42 -22.68 5.11
C PHE A 243 1.03 -22.98 4.75
N HIS A 244 1.79 -23.59 5.66
CA HIS A 244 3.23 -23.85 5.48
C HIS A 244 4.04 -22.61 5.14
N ILE A 245 3.69 -21.48 5.73
CA ILE A 245 4.40 -20.22 5.61
C ILE A 245 5.57 -20.18 6.59
N ASP A 246 6.76 -19.96 6.06
CA ASP A 246 7.97 -19.69 6.85
C ASP A 246 7.90 -18.27 7.42
N LEU A 247 7.66 -18.13 8.73
CA LEU A 247 7.52 -16.83 9.40
C LEU A 247 8.75 -15.94 9.25
N PRO A 248 10.00 -16.43 9.40
CA PRO A 248 11.20 -15.64 9.09
C PRO A 248 11.16 -14.98 7.71
N GLN A 249 10.83 -15.76 6.67
CA GLN A 249 10.74 -15.22 5.31
C GLN A 249 9.55 -14.24 5.14
N ALA A 250 8.42 -14.51 5.76
CA ALA A 250 7.27 -13.61 5.70
C ALA A 250 7.59 -12.27 6.36
N VAL A 251 8.24 -12.29 7.53
CA VAL A 251 8.68 -11.05 8.20
C VAL A 251 9.72 -10.31 7.37
N ASP A 252 10.64 -11.01 6.72
CA ASP A 252 11.64 -10.40 5.84
C ASP A 252 10.96 -9.71 4.64
N GLY A 253 10.00 -10.36 3.97
CA GLY A 253 9.22 -9.78 2.88
C GLY A 253 8.42 -8.56 3.31
N PHE A 254 7.75 -8.63 4.48
CA PHE A 254 7.04 -7.52 5.06
C PHE A 254 7.94 -6.30 5.31
N LEU A 255 9.09 -6.51 5.96
CA LEU A 255 10.01 -5.42 6.27
C LEU A 255 10.61 -4.79 5.00
N GLN A 256 10.99 -5.59 4.01
CA GLN A 256 11.57 -5.09 2.77
C GLN A 256 10.60 -4.15 2.04
N ILE A 257 9.33 -4.53 1.90
CA ILE A 257 8.33 -3.70 1.23
C ILE A 257 7.95 -2.48 2.08
N LEU A 258 7.70 -2.65 3.37
CA LEU A 258 7.36 -1.53 4.25
C LEU A 258 8.50 -0.48 4.28
N GLU A 259 9.76 -0.91 4.34
CA GLU A 259 10.91 0.01 4.28
C GLU A 259 11.03 0.68 2.90
N ALA A 260 10.80 -0.04 1.81
CA ALA A 260 10.85 0.53 0.47
C ALA A 260 9.77 1.60 0.28
N MET A 261 8.53 1.35 0.72
CA MET A 261 7.42 2.30 0.65
C MET A 261 7.68 3.52 1.55
N ALA A 262 8.10 3.31 2.79
CA ALA A 262 8.41 4.42 3.71
C ALA A 262 9.58 5.27 3.18
N HIS A 263 10.58 4.65 2.56
CA HIS A 263 11.70 5.36 1.93
C HIS A 263 11.23 6.18 0.72
N TRP A 264 10.40 5.60 -0.13
CA TRP A 264 9.80 6.30 -1.27
C TRP A 264 9.04 7.55 -0.83
N TRP A 265 8.16 7.44 0.16
CA TRP A 265 7.46 8.60 0.72
C TRP A 265 8.41 9.68 1.26
N ALA A 266 9.48 9.27 1.93
CA ALA A 266 10.49 10.21 2.42
C ALA A 266 11.22 10.94 1.27
N GLN A 267 11.49 10.26 0.15
CA GLN A 267 12.09 10.87 -1.04
C GLN A 267 11.12 11.84 -1.72
N LEU A 268 9.83 11.48 -1.86
CA LEU A 268 8.83 12.40 -2.38
C LEU A 268 8.70 13.64 -1.50
N ALA A 269 8.70 13.49 -0.18
CA ALA A 269 8.67 14.60 0.75
C ALA A 269 9.93 15.48 0.67
N HIS A 270 11.09 14.89 0.42
CA HIS A 270 12.33 15.65 0.16
C HIS A 270 12.21 16.47 -1.13
N ARG A 271 11.81 15.82 -2.22
CA ARG A 271 11.60 16.49 -3.52
C ARG A 271 10.57 17.61 -3.43
N ALA A 272 9.47 17.42 -2.72
CA ALA A 272 8.49 18.47 -2.50
C ALA A 272 9.10 19.70 -1.81
N ARG A 273 10.00 19.50 -0.83
CA ARG A 273 10.69 20.63 -0.18
C ARG A 273 11.64 21.40 -1.12
N GLU A 274 12.23 20.72 -2.10
CA GLU A 274 13.11 21.34 -3.09
C GLU A 274 12.35 22.14 -4.16
N MET A 275 11.05 21.93 -4.30
CA MET A 275 10.19 22.66 -5.24
C MET A 275 9.74 24.05 -4.72
N ASN A 276 10.15 24.46 -3.52
CA ASN A 276 9.82 25.77 -2.92
C ASN A 276 10.76 26.89 -3.38
#